data_b3b530c136adef223e3cee93442965cc
#
_entry.id   b3b530c136adef223e3cee93442965cc
#
_cell.length_a   1.000
_cell.length_b   1.000
_cell.length_c   1.000
_cell.angle_alpha   90.00
_cell.angle_beta   90.00
_cell.angle_gamma   90.00
#
_symmetry.space_group_name_H-M   'P 1'
#
loop_
_entity.id
_entity.type
_entity.pdbx_description
1 polymer ?
#
loop_
_entity_poly.entity_id
_entity_poly.type
_entity_poly.pdbx_seq_one_letter_code
_entity_poly.pdbx_strand_id
1 'polypeptide(L)'
;MQRAEQLRPLSRQHHLGLNLGLKAGQFPMSSSEADIQDQWQKITAFIRDELPAHFGVEEDYLVKPLMTYHKDNPQVIELSEQLTAQHEELKRLADKANPTIEDLRDLGDALYKHIRFEEREVFPLAQELLTSEQLDAIYTQSGDDVK
;
A
#
# COMPACT_ATOMS: atom_id res chain seq x y z
N MET A 1 -3.04 -1.20 -19.47
CA MET A 1 -4.39 -1.58 -19.00
C MET A 1 -4.98 -0.45 -18.18
N GLN A 2 -6.20 -0.05 -18.49
CA GLN A 2 -6.90 0.98 -17.73
C GLN A 2 -7.39 0.40 -16.40
N ARG A 3 -7.30 1.20 -15.31
CA ARG A 3 -7.74 0.77 -13.99
C ARG A 3 -9.26 0.54 -13.96
N ALA A 4 -9.69 -0.63 -13.48
CA ALA A 4 -11.09 -0.93 -13.29
C ALA A 4 -11.72 0.08 -12.33
N GLU A 5 -12.97 0.46 -12.61
CA GLU A 5 -13.68 1.46 -11.80
C GLU A 5 -13.75 1.05 -10.32
N GLN A 6 -13.94 -0.25 -10.06
CA GLN A 6 -14.06 -0.77 -8.69
C GLN A 6 -12.76 -0.63 -7.88
N LEU A 7 -11.61 -0.53 -8.54
CA LEU A 7 -10.31 -0.38 -7.87
C LEU A 7 -9.87 1.08 -7.77
N ARG A 8 -10.57 2.01 -8.41
CA ARG A 8 -10.19 3.42 -8.39
C ARG A 8 -10.15 4.03 -6.99
N PRO A 9 -11.08 3.71 -6.07
CA PRO A 9 -10.97 4.23 -4.70
C PRO A 9 -9.65 3.84 -4.03
N LEU A 10 -9.23 2.57 -4.14
CA LEU A 10 -7.94 2.13 -3.61
C LEU A 10 -6.79 2.86 -4.28
N SER A 11 -6.83 3.03 -5.60
CA SER A 11 -5.79 3.77 -6.33
C SER A 11 -5.73 5.24 -5.91
N ARG A 12 -6.89 5.88 -5.66
CA ARG A 12 -6.91 7.27 -5.17
C ARG A 12 -6.27 7.38 -3.79
N GLN A 13 -6.50 6.40 -2.93
CA GLN A 13 -5.90 6.38 -1.60
C GLN A 13 -4.37 6.27 -1.67
N HIS A 14 -3.83 5.75 -2.77
CA HIS A 14 -2.39 5.66 -2.99
C HIS A 14 -1.72 7.01 -3.26
N HIS A 15 -2.46 8.02 -3.73
CA HIS A 15 -1.85 9.30 -4.14
C HIS A 15 -1.08 9.97 -3.01
N LEU A 16 -1.70 10.10 -1.83
CA LEU A 16 -1.02 10.67 -0.67
C LEU A 16 0.20 9.84 -0.28
N GLY A 17 0.03 8.52 -0.25
CA GLY A 17 1.11 7.60 0.09
C GLY A 17 2.29 7.69 -0.86
N LEU A 18 2.03 7.81 -2.17
CA LEU A 18 3.11 8.00 -3.16
C LEU A 18 3.90 9.27 -2.88
N ASN A 19 3.20 10.37 -2.62
CA ASN A 19 3.84 11.65 -2.36
C ASN A 19 4.65 11.62 -1.07
N LEU A 20 4.09 11.05 -0.01
CA LEU A 20 4.80 10.89 1.28
C LEU A 20 6.02 9.99 1.13
N GLY A 21 5.87 8.87 0.43
CA GLY A 21 6.96 7.92 0.21
C GLY A 21 8.09 8.52 -0.60
N LEU A 22 7.75 9.21 -1.69
CA LEU A 22 8.74 9.84 -2.55
C LEU A 22 9.50 10.94 -1.79
N LYS A 23 8.78 11.79 -1.08
CA LYS A 23 9.40 12.88 -0.30
C LYS A 23 10.31 12.33 0.79
N ALA A 24 9.86 11.32 1.54
CA ALA A 24 10.67 10.72 2.61
C ALA A 24 11.89 10.00 2.03
N GLY A 25 11.71 9.25 0.94
CA GLY A 25 12.80 8.52 0.30
C GLY A 25 13.89 9.41 -0.27
N GLN A 26 13.56 10.65 -0.60
CA GLN A 26 14.48 11.65 -1.15
C GLN A 26 14.84 12.73 -0.14
N PHE A 27 14.51 12.54 1.13
CA PHE A 27 14.74 13.55 2.16
C PHE A 27 16.25 13.83 2.26
N PRO A 28 16.67 15.12 2.33
CA PRO A 28 18.09 15.46 2.32
C PRO A 28 18.83 14.90 3.54
N MET A 29 20.00 14.33 3.31
CA MET A 29 20.83 13.74 4.37
C MET A 29 21.30 14.77 5.40
N SER A 30 21.32 16.05 5.00
CA SER A 30 21.73 17.15 5.88
C SER A 30 20.58 17.73 6.71
N SER A 31 19.40 17.10 6.67
CA SER A 31 18.22 17.60 7.38
C SER A 31 18.42 17.63 8.89
N SER A 32 17.80 18.61 9.55
CA SER A 32 17.82 18.71 11.02
C SER A 32 16.99 17.60 11.65
N GLU A 33 17.25 17.31 12.92
CA GLU A 33 16.44 16.35 13.67
C GLU A 33 14.97 16.76 13.71
N ALA A 34 14.70 18.06 13.85
CA ALA A 34 13.34 18.58 13.88
C ALA A 34 12.61 18.29 12.56
N ASP A 35 13.27 18.50 11.42
CA ASP A 35 12.68 18.23 10.11
C ASP A 35 12.46 16.74 9.88
N ILE A 36 13.42 15.92 10.31
CA ILE A 36 13.29 14.46 10.22
C ILE A 36 12.09 13.99 11.03
N GLN A 37 11.94 14.46 12.27
CA GLN A 37 10.82 14.09 13.14
C GLN A 37 9.49 14.54 12.57
N ASP A 38 9.43 15.74 12.03
CA ASP A 38 8.20 16.25 11.39
C ASP A 38 7.76 15.37 10.23
N GLN A 39 8.69 15.06 9.33
CA GLN A 39 8.38 14.21 8.18
C GLN A 39 8.06 12.78 8.62
N TRP A 40 8.77 12.26 9.63
CA TRP A 40 8.50 10.94 10.19
C TRP A 40 7.07 10.85 10.72
N GLN A 41 6.63 11.87 11.45
CA GLN A 41 5.25 11.89 11.98
C GLN A 41 4.22 11.90 10.86
N LYS A 42 4.47 12.61 9.77
CA LYS A 42 3.54 12.66 8.65
C LYS A 42 3.39 11.30 7.98
N ILE A 43 4.51 10.64 7.68
CA ILE A 43 4.45 9.35 6.97
C ILE A 43 3.94 8.23 7.90
N THR A 44 4.33 8.21 9.15
CA THR A 44 3.87 7.19 10.09
C THR A 44 2.40 7.37 10.47
N ALA A 45 1.92 8.61 10.56
CA ALA A 45 0.50 8.87 10.76
C ALA A 45 -0.33 8.29 9.61
N PHE A 46 0.11 8.47 8.38
CA PHE A 46 -0.54 7.87 7.22
C PHE A 46 -0.59 6.35 7.34
N ILE A 47 0.55 5.73 7.68
CA ILE A 47 0.66 4.26 7.79
C ILE A 47 -0.19 3.72 8.94
N ARG A 48 -0.26 4.41 10.08
CA ARG A 48 -1.02 3.96 11.25
C ARG A 48 -2.51 4.24 11.16
N ASP A 49 -2.88 5.38 10.58
CA ASP A 49 -4.25 5.87 10.67
C ASP A 49 -5.07 5.60 9.41
N GLU A 50 -4.43 5.59 8.26
CA GLU A 50 -5.14 5.45 6.98
C GLU A 50 -4.93 4.10 6.30
N LEU A 51 -3.72 3.56 6.32
CA LEU A 51 -3.42 2.31 5.63
C LEU A 51 -4.05 1.06 6.25
N PRO A 52 -4.29 0.93 7.57
CA PRO A 52 -4.88 -0.31 8.08
C PRO A 52 -6.22 -0.66 7.46
N ALA A 53 -7.10 0.30 7.24
CA ALA A 53 -8.37 0.06 6.57
C ALA A 53 -8.16 -0.34 5.11
N HIS A 54 -7.25 0.33 4.41
CA HIS A 54 -6.87 0.03 3.03
C HIS A 54 -6.29 -1.39 2.91
N PHE A 55 -5.35 -1.75 3.79
CA PHE A 55 -4.76 -3.09 3.83
C PHE A 55 -5.80 -4.15 4.15
N GLY A 56 -6.74 -3.85 5.06
CA GLY A 56 -7.82 -4.76 5.41
C GLY A 56 -8.68 -5.10 4.20
N VAL A 57 -9.04 -4.10 3.40
CA VAL A 57 -9.80 -4.32 2.17
C VAL A 57 -9.01 -5.17 1.19
N GLU A 58 -7.73 -4.89 1.02
CA GLU A 58 -6.89 -5.67 0.11
C GLU A 58 -6.74 -7.12 0.56
N GLU A 59 -6.53 -7.34 1.84
CA GLU A 59 -6.35 -8.70 2.37
C GLU A 59 -7.64 -9.50 2.33
N ASP A 60 -8.77 -8.91 2.74
CA ASP A 60 -10.04 -9.63 2.87
C ASP A 60 -10.79 -9.76 1.55
N TYR A 61 -10.73 -8.75 0.67
CA TYR A 61 -11.57 -8.70 -0.51
C TYR A 61 -10.81 -8.83 -1.82
N LEU A 62 -9.47 -8.78 -1.80
CA LEU A 62 -8.64 -8.98 -2.98
C LEU A 62 -7.79 -10.23 -2.85
N VAL A 63 -6.92 -10.31 -1.85
CA VAL A 63 -6.01 -11.46 -1.65
C VAL A 63 -6.79 -12.73 -1.35
N LYS A 64 -7.72 -12.68 -0.41
CA LYS A 64 -8.47 -13.86 0.00
C LYS A 64 -9.25 -14.49 -1.14
N PRO A 65 -10.03 -13.74 -1.95
CA PRO A 65 -10.67 -14.33 -3.12
C PRO A 65 -9.69 -14.88 -4.15
N LEU A 66 -8.58 -14.18 -4.41
CA LEU A 66 -7.56 -14.69 -5.32
C LEU A 66 -7.00 -16.04 -4.85
N MET A 67 -6.65 -16.13 -3.57
CA MET A 67 -6.11 -17.36 -3.01
C MET A 67 -7.15 -18.48 -2.89
N THR A 68 -8.42 -18.13 -2.77
CA THR A 68 -9.51 -19.12 -2.70
C THR A 68 -9.82 -19.73 -4.06
N TYR A 69 -9.94 -18.87 -5.08
CA TYR A 69 -10.42 -19.29 -6.41
C TYR A 69 -9.31 -19.52 -7.43
N HIS A 70 -8.10 -19.03 -7.16
CA HIS A 70 -6.95 -19.15 -8.06
C HIS A 70 -5.71 -19.66 -7.31
N LYS A 71 -5.91 -20.53 -6.34
CA LYS A 71 -4.86 -21.04 -5.45
C LYS A 71 -3.74 -21.79 -6.17
N ASP A 72 -4.02 -22.32 -7.35
CA ASP A 72 -3.03 -23.07 -8.13
C ASP A 72 -2.25 -22.18 -9.12
N ASN A 73 -2.57 -20.89 -9.18
CA ASN A 73 -1.89 -19.95 -10.04
C ASN A 73 -0.61 -19.45 -9.35
N PRO A 74 0.59 -19.80 -9.89
CA PRO A 74 1.85 -19.39 -9.24
C PRO A 74 1.99 -17.88 -9.08
N GLN A 75 1.48 -17.10 -10.03
CA GLN A 75 1.54 -15.65 -9.97
C GLN A 75 0.69 -15.10 -8.81
N VAL A 76 -0.50 -15.67 -8.61
CA VAL A 76 -1.38 -15.30 -7.49
C VAL A 76 -0.67 -15.59 -6.16
N ILE A 77 -0.08 -16.77 -6.02
CA ILE A 77 0.63 -17.16 -4.80
C ILE A 77 1.76 -16.19 -4.51
N GLU A 78 2.61 -15.93 -5.51
CA GLU A 78 3.76 -15.04 -5.35
C GLU A 78 3.36 -13.62 -5.00
N LEU A 79 2.42 -13.02 -5.74
CA LEU A 79 2.00 -11.65 -5.48
C LEU A 79 1.29 -11.51 -4.15
N SER A 80 0.48 -12.50 -3.76
CA SER A 80 -0.21 -12.49 -2.47
C SER A 80 0.77 -12.55 -1.30
N GLU A 81 1.79 -13.41 -1.39
CA GLU A 81 2.83 -13.50 -0.36
C GLU A 81 3.64 -12.22 -0.26
N GLN A 82 4.02 -11.62 -1.41
CA GLN A 82 4.75 -10.37 -1.44
C GLN A 82 3.93 -9.23 -0.85
N LEU A 83 2.65 -9.16 -1.18
CA LEU A 83 1.76 -8.11 -0.68
C LEU A 83 1.68 -8.16 0.85
N THR A 84 1.42 -9.33 1.39
CA THR A 84 1.31 -9.53 2.84
C THR A 84 2.63 -9.21 3.54
N ALA A 85 3.76 -9.68 2.99
CA ALA A 85 5.08 -9.41 3.54
C ALA A 85 5.39 -7.91 3.53
N GLN A 86 5.02 -7.20 2.47
CA GLN A 86 5.24 -5.76 2.38
C GLN A 86 4.39 -4.99 3.40
N HIS A 87 3.15 -5.41 3.64
CA HIS A 87 2.31 -4.81 4.67
C HIS A 87 2.96 -4.92 6.04
N GLU A 88 3.46 -6.10 6.38
CA GLU A 88 4.14 -6.32 7.67
C GLU A 88 5.44 -5.53 7.78
N GLU A 89 6.21 -5.46 6.69
CA GLU A 89 7.47 -4.70 6.65
C GLU A 89 7.22 -3.21 6.86
N LEU A 90 6.18 -2.64 6.26
CA LEU A 90 5.83 -1.24 6.45
C LEU A 90 5.49 -0.95 7.91
N LYS A 91 4.72 -1.83 8.54
CA LYS A 91 4.38 -1.69 9.97
C LYS A 91 5.64 -1.73 10.83
N ARG A 92 6.54 -2.68 10.53
CA ARG A 92 7.80 -2.84 11.27
C ARG A 92 8.69 -1.61 11.13
N LEU A 93 8.88 -1.11 9.91
CA LEU A 93 9.72 0.07 9.65
C LEU A 93 9.15 1.33 10.30
N ALA A 94 7.83 1.46 10.36
CA ALA A 94 7.18 2.62 10.95
C ALA A 94 7.23 2.63 12.48
N ASP A 95 7.59 1.52 13.11
CA ASP A 95 7.56 1.36 14.57
C ASP A 95 8.93 1.65 15.21
N LYS A 96 9.58 2.72 14.79
CA LYS A 96 10.87 3.16 15.36
C LYS A 96 10.66 4.33 16.29
N ALA A 97 11.22 4.24 17.52
CA ALA A 97 11.06 5.27 18.53
C ALA A 97 11.90 6.53 18.24
N ASN A 98 13.13 6.34 17.77
CA ASN A 98 14.07 7.43 17.51
C ASN A 98 14.60 7.31 16.07
N PRO A 99 13.80 7.69 15.07
CA PRO A 99 14.20 7.51 13.69
C PRO A 99 15.37 8.39 13.30
N THR A 100 16.27 7.80 12.51
CA THR A 100 17.36 8.53 11.86
C THR A 100 16.92 8.96 10.46
N ILE A 101 17.77 9.74 9.79
CA ILE A 101 17.53 10.08 8.39
C ILE A 101 17.47 8.83 7.52
N GLU A 102 18.31 7.85 7.79
CA GLU A 102 18.31 6.58 7.07
C GLU A 102 16.98 5.83 7.27
N ASP A 103 16.47 5.81 8.50
CA ASP A 103 15.17 5.19 8.80
C ASP A 103 14.04 5.85 8.02
N LEU A 104 14.05 7.18 7.95
CA LEU A 104 13.05 7.94 7.19
C LEU A 104 13.11 7.62 5.71
N ARG A 105 14.31 7.60 5.14
CA ARG A 105 14.49 7.31 3.72
C ARG A 105 14.11 5.87 3.39
N ASP A 106 14.46 4.92 4.26
CA ASP A 106 14.11 3.51 4.07
C ASP A 106 12.60 3.30 4.11
N LEU A 107 11.92 3.95 5.06
CA LEU A 107 10.46 3.86 5.15
C LEU A 107 9.81 4.48 3.91
N GLY A 108 10.29 5.64 3.48
CA GLY A 108 9.79 6.30 2.28
C GLY A 108 9.93 5.43 1.04
N ASP A 109 11.11 4.85 0.85
CA ASP A 109 11.36 3.95 -0.29
C ASP A 109 10.46 2.71 -0.23
N ALA A 110 10.29 2.14 0.95
CA ALA A 110 9.45 0.95 1.12
C ALA A 110 8.00 1.25 0.78
N LEU A 111 7.47 2.37 1.25
CA LEU A 111 6.10 2.78 0.95
C LEU A 111 5.91 3.06 -0.54
N TYR A 112 6.82 3.80 -1.14
CA TYR A 112 6.77 4.12 -2.57
C TYR A 112 6.78 2.85 -3.41
N LYS A 113 7.72 1.95 -3.15
CA LYS A 113 7.85 0.69 -3.90
C LYS A 113 6.64 -0.22 -3.71
N HIS A 114 6.10 -0.26 -2.49
CA HIS A 114 4.90 -1.05 -2.20
C HIS A 114 3.71 -0.58 -3.03
N ILE A 115 3.45 0.73 -3.06
CA ILE A 115 2.34 1.28 -3.83
C ILE A 115 2.53 1.03 -5.33
N ARG A 116 3.76 1.21 -5.84
CA ARG A 116 4.06 0.94 -7.25
C ARG A 116 3.85 -0.54 -7.58
N PHE A 117 4.24 -1.44 -6.67
CA PHE A 117 4.00 -2.87 -6.83
C PHE A 117 2.51 -3.17 -6.96
N GLU A 118 1.68 -2.60 -6.09
CA GLU A 118 0.24 -2.81 -6.17
C GLU A 118 -0.36 -2.28 -7.47
N GLU A 119 0.02 -1.07 -7.88
CA GLU A 119 -0.52 -0.45 -9.09
C GLU A 119 -0.07 -1.14 -10.37
N ARG A 120 1.14 -1.66 -10.40
CA ARG A 120 1.71 -2.25 -11.61
C ARG A 120 1.49 -3.75 -11.72
N GLU A 121 1.37 -4.47 -10.62
CA GLU A 121 1.31 -5.93 -10.64
C GLU A 121 0.07 -6.51 -9.97
N VAL A 122 -0.30 -6.05 -8.78
CA VAL A 122 -1.40 -6.65 -8.01
C VAL A 122 -2.76 -6.28 -8.61
N PHE A 123 -3.01 -4.99 -8.80
CA PHE A 123 -4.30 -4.54 -9.33
C PHE A 123 -4.58 -5.05 -10.75
N PRO A 124 -3.60 -5.03 -11.68
CA PRO A 124 -3.84 -5.64 -13.00
C PRO A 124 -4.20 -7.12 -12.92
N LEU A 125 -3.53 -7.89 -12.06
CA LEU A 125 -3.86 -9.30 -11.89
C LEU A 125 -5.25 -9.48 -11.30
N ALA A 126 -5.61 -8.67 -10.31
CA ALA A 126 -6.94 -8.70 -9.72
C ALA A 126 -8.02 -8.39 -10.77
N GLN A 127 -7.80 -7.39 -11.62
CA GLN A 127 -8.74 -7.05 -12.69
C GLN A 127 -8.94 -8.19 -13.68
N GLU A 128 -7.86 -8.93 -13.94
CA GLU A 128 -7.92 -10.06 -14.88
C GLU A 128 -8.64 -11.26 -14.30
N LEU A 129 -8.43 -11.57 -13.04
CA LEU A 129 -8.86 -12.83 -12.43
C LEU A 129 -10.14 -12.75 -11.57
N LEU A 130 -10.40 -11.60 -10.93
CA LEU A 130 -11.58 -11.47 -10.09
C LEU A 130 -12.84 -11.24 -10.92
N THR A 131 -13.96 -11.77 -10.43
CA THR A 131 -15.26 -11.55 -11.06
C THR A 131 -15.73 -10.12 -10.83
N SER A 132 -16.71 -9.68 -11.61
CA SER A 132 -17.35 -8.39 -11.41
C SER A 132 -17.91 -8.24 -10.00
N GLU A 133 -18.52 -9.31 -9.47
CA GLU A 133 -19.08 -9.29 -8.11
C GLU A 133 -17.99 -9.13 -7.05
N GLN A 134 -16.83 -9.81 -7.23
CA GLN A 134 -15.69 -9.68 -6.31
C GLN A 134 -15.09 -8.29 -6.37
N LEU A 135 -14.98 -7.70 -7.55
CA LEU A 135 -14.51 -6.32 -7.69
C LEU A 135 -15.50 -5.33 -7.07
N ASP A 136 -16.81 -5.56 -7.21
CA ASP A 136 -17.84 -4.72 -6.59
C ASP A 136 -17.72 -4.76 -5.06
N ALA A 137 -17.39 -5.91 -4.48
CA ALA A 137 -17.17 -6.02 -3.03
C ALA A 137 -16.01 -5.16 -2.58
N ILE A 138 -14.91 -5.12 -3.36
CA ILE A 138 -13.77 -4.24 -3.07
C ILE A 138 -14.23 -2.77 -3.09
N TYR A 139 -14.98 -2.39 -4.10
CA TYR A 139 -15.49 -1.02 -4.24
C TYR A 139 -16.33 -0.62 -3.03
N THR A 140 -17.26 -1.50 -2.63
CA THR A 140 -18.16 -1.24 -1.51
C THR A 140 -17.40 -1.07 -0.19
N GLN A 141 -16.34 -1.88 0.03
CA GLN A 141 -15.60 -1.90 1.29
C GLN A 141 -14.43 -0.91 1.32
N SER A 142 -14.12 -0.24 0.23
CA SER A 142 -12.94 0.63 0.14
C SER A 142 -12.95 1.81 1.10
N GLY A 143 -14.11 2.19 1.65
CA GLY A 143 -14.20 3.28 2.63
C GLY A 143 -13.89 4.67 2.08
N ASP A 144 -13.88 4.82 0.77
CA ASP A 144 -13.57 6.09 0.10
C ASP A 144 -14.85 6.89 -0.11
N ASP A 145 -14.92 8.07 0.50
CA ASP A 145 -16.08 8.95 0.38
C ASP A 145 -16.23 9.54 -1.02
N VAL A 146 -15.22 9.45 -1.86
CA VAL A 146 -15.18 10.02 -3.20
C VAL A 146 -15.56 9.00 -4.27
N LYS A 147 -16.11 7.88 -3.92
CA LYS A 147 -16.53 6.85 -4.88
C LYS A 147 -17.31 7.40 -6.11
#